data_4306764ad7f6ca680d95850bd5b22614
#
_entry.id   4306764ad7f6ca680d95850bd5b22614
#
_cell.length_a   1.000
_cell.length_b   1.000
_cell.length_c   1.000
_cell.angle_alpha   90.00
_cell.angle_beta   90.00
_cell.angle_gamma   90.00
#
_symmetry.space_group_name_H-M   'P 1'
#
loop_
_entity.id
_entity.type
_entity.pdbx_description
1 polymer ?
#
loop_
_entity_poly.entity_id
_entity_poly.type
_entity_poly.pdbx_seq_one_letter_code
_entity_poly.pdbx_strand_id
1 'polypeptide(L)'
;TFKTQEPQYMHLLTTSKNFNASCDLNQGLNHSNIIFIMVQTPNSGGTKFYDHSIVSSLLQEINAKKVKNKHIVIGCTLMPKYIDEVGIFLLEDCENTTLSYNPEFVAQGDIINGFLNPDMVLIGTHSVEVGCILQNIYNKIVTNTPAYCVMCPLDAEITKITINGYITTKISFANMISDVCDEVGADKSVVLSAVGSDSRIGTKYFKPGHS
;
A
#
# COMPACT_ATOMS: atom_id res chain seq x y z
N THR A 1 7.93 24.00 3.74
CA THR A 1 9.05 23.09 4.07
C THR A 1 8.47 21.79 4.58
N PHE A 2 8.48 20.74 3.76
CA PHE A 2 8.12 19.40 4.22
C PHE A 2 9.18 18.91 5.22
N LYS A 3 8.77 18.61 6.45
CA LYS A 3 9.60 17.86 7.38
C LYS A 3 9.23 16.39 7.21
N THR A 4 10.15 15.59 6.74
CA THR A 4 10.00 14.13 6.70
C THR A 4 10.97 13.50 7.70
N GLN A 5 10.55 12.41 8.33
CA GLN A 5 11.42 11.57 9.17
C GLN A 5 12.08 10.45 8.35
N GLU A 6 11.77 10.40 7.04
CA GLU A 6 12.27 9.36 6.14
C GLU A 6 13.77 9.57 5.84
N PRO A 7 14.63 8.61 6.18
CA PRO A 7 16.05 8.67 5.84
C PRO A 7 16.26 8.77 4.32
N GLN A 8 17.28 9.52 3.89
CA GLN A 8 17.70 9.64 2.49
C GLN A 8 16.70 10.34 1.54
N TYR A 9 15.50 10.71 1.98
CA TYR A 9 14.48 11.34 1.13
C TYR A 9 15.01 12.56 0.37
N MET A 10 15.68 13.49 1.07
CA MET A 10 16.26 14.69 0.44
C MET A 10 17.36 14.35 -0.56
N HIS A 11 18.17 13.33 -0.28
CA HIS A 11 19.20 12.87 -1.21
C HIS A 11 18.58 12.35 -2.52
N LEU A 12 17.56 11.52 -2.44
CA LEU A 12 16.85 11.01 -3.62
C LEU A 12 16.24 12.12 -4.46
N LEU A 13 15.58 13.10 -3.86
CA LEU A 13 15.01 14.25 -4.56
C LEU A 13 16.08 15.10 -5.27
N THR A 14 17.21 15.36 -4.60
CA THR A 14 18.27 16.23 -5.14
C THR A 14 19.12 15.54 -6.20
N THR A 15 19.22 14.22 -6.17
CA THR A 15 20.02 13.44 -7.14
C THR A 15 19.22 12.97 -8.34
N SER A 16 17.88 12.91 -8.24
CA SER A 16 17.02 12.50 -9.35
C SER A 16 16.94 13.59 -10.43
N LYS A 17 17.50 13.31 -11.61
CA LYS A 17 17.45 14.22 -12.77
C LYS A 17 16.11 14.18 -13.52
N ASN A 18 15.30 13.15 -13.28
CA ASN A 18 14.05 12.88 -14.01
C ASN A 18 12.80 13.14 -13.17
N PHE A 19 12.96 13.66 -11.94
CA PHE A 19 11.85 13.99 -11.08
C PHE A 19 11.32 15.39 -11.39
N ASN A 20 10.02 15.49 -11.70
CA ASN A 20 9.28 16.74 -11.85
C ASN A 20 8.05 16.72 -10.95
N ALA A 21 7.81 17.81 -10.23
CA ALA A 21 6.60 17.99 -9.43
C ALA A 21 5.68 19.02 -10.08
N SER A 22 4.40 18.74 -10.16
CA SER A 22 3.38 19.64 -10.71
C SER A 22 2.08 19.51 -9.93
N CYS A 23 1.32 20.60 -9.85
CA CYS A 23 -0.05 20.60 -9.34
C CYS A 23 -1.08 20.47 -10.49
N ASP A 24 -0.62 20.38 -11.74
CA ASP A 24 -1.49 20.22 -12.90
C ASP A 24 -1.69 18.74 -13.24
N LEU A 25 -2.90 18.24 -13.02
CA LEU A 25 -3.29 16.87 -13.34
C LEU A 25 -3.06 16.53 -14.82
N ASN A 26 -3.33 17.45 -15.74
CA ASN A 26 -3.14 17.21 -17.17
C ASN A 26 -1.67 16.93 -17.50
N GLN A 27 -0.76 17.65 -16.84
CA GLN A 27 0.68 17.45 -17.02
C GLN A 27 1.09 16.03 -16.57
N GLY A 28 0.57 15.57 -15.42
CA GLY A 28 0.79 14.21 -14.94
C GLY A 28 0.22 13.16 -15.88
N LEU A 29 -1.04 13.34 -16.34
CA LEU A 29 -1.71 12.40 -17.23
C LEU A 29 -1.03 12.30 -18.61
N ASN A 30 -0.42 13.38 -19.10
CA ASN A 30 0.28 13.40 -20.38
C ASN A 30 1.72 12.86 -20.29
N HIS A 31 2.28 12.78 -19.08
CA HIS A 31 3.67 12.37 -18.88
C HIS A 31 3.91 10.88 -19.15
N SER A 32 2.97 10.02 -18.76
CA SER A 32 3.12 8.56 -18.87
C SER A 32 1.81 7.87 -19.20
N ASN A 33 1.91 6.64 -19.73
CA ASN A 33 0.76 5.75 -19.86
C ASN A 33 0.49 4.94 -18.59
N ILE A 34 1.44 4.93 -17.63
CA ILE A 34 1.27 4.29 -16.34
C ILE A 34 1.15 5.37 -15.28
N ILE A 35 0.06 5.35 -14.52
CA ILE A 35 -0.26 6.38 -13.53
C ILE A 35 -0.51 5.69 -12.19
N PHE A 36 0.34 5.97 -11.20
CA PHE A 36 0.13 5.51 -9.84
C PHE A 36 -0.66 6.55 -9.04
N ILE A 37 -1.73 6.10 -8.39
CA ILE A 37 -2.52 6.91 -7.46
C ILE A 37 -2.13 6.53 -6.03
N MET A 38 -1.47 7.46 -5.33
CA MET A 38 -1.00 7.29 -3.96
C MET A 38 -1.58 8.44 -3.12
N VAL A 39 -2.79 8.26 -2.62
CA VAL A 39 -3.52 9.25 -1.81
C VAL A 39 -3.91 8.66 -0.46
N GLN A 40 -4.29 9.51 0.47
CA GLN A 40 -4.73 9.06 1.78
C GLN A 40 -6.13 8.43 1.69
N THR A 41 -6.31 7.34 2.44
CA THR A 41 -7.60 6.69 2.69
C THR A 41 -7.81 6.64 4.21
N PRO A 42 -8.18 7.79 4.84
CA PRO A 42 -8.24 7.88 6.29
C PRO A 42 -9.42 7.10 6.87
N ASN A 43 -9.36 6.80 8.17
CA ASN A 43 -10.52 6.36 8.90
C ASN A 43 -11.39 7.58 9.23
N SER A 44 -12.54 7.70 8.55
CA SER A 44 -13.50 8.79 8.74
C SER A 44 -14.61 8.45 9.73
N GLY A 45 -14.49 7.32 10.44
CA GLY A 45 -15.44 6.84 11.44
C GLY A 45 -16.67 6.10 10.87
N GLY A 46 -17.51 5.57 11.77
CA GLY A 46 -18.67 4.77 11.40
C GLY A 46 -18.28 3.52 10.59
N THR A 47 -18.85 3.36 9.39
CA THR A 47 -18.53 2.27 8.47
C THR A 47 -17.39 2.61 7.50
N LYS A 48 -16.82 3.81 7.56
CA LYS A 48 -15.76 4.30 6.67
C LYS A 48 -14.38 4.10 7.29
N PHE A 49 -13.98 2.85 7.52
CA PHE A 49 -12.64 2.52 8.05
C PHE A 49 -11.52 2.93 7.11
N TYR A 50 -11.74 2.87 5.80
CA TYR A 50 -10.90 3.45 4.76
C TYR A 50 -11.80 4.30 3.87
N ASP A 51 -11.72 5.62 3.99
CA ASP A 51 -12.56 6.54 3.20
C ASP A 51 -11.95 6.73 1.82
N HIS A 52 -12.66 6.28 0.80
CA HIS A 52 -12.23 6.33 -0.60
C HIS A 52 -12.64 7.62 -1.32
N SER A 53 -13.21 8.60 -0.63
CA SER A 53 -13.71 9.83 -1.25
C SER A 53 -12.64 10.55 -2.09
N ILE A 54 -11.39 10.60 -1.61
CA ILE A 54 -10.28 11.24 -2.32
C ILE A 54 -9.93 10.46 -3.60
N VAL A 55 -9.82 9.12 -3.51
CA VAL A 55 -9.56 8.25 -4.67
C VAL A 55 -10.66 8.40 -5.70
N SER A 56 -11.92 8.31 -5.25
CA SER A 56 -13.09 8.40 -6.14
C SER A 56 -13.16 9.76 -6.84
N SER A 57 -12.92 10.85 -6.12
CA SER A 57 -12.90 12.20 -6.72
C SER A 57 -11.79 12.33 -7.77
N LEU A 58 -10.61 11.77 -7.51
CA LEU A 58 -9.52 11.81 -8.48
C LEU A 58 -9.82 10.95 -9.71
N LEU A 59 -10.43 9.77 -9.55
CA LEU A 59 -10.87 8.96 -10.69
C LEU A 59 -11.93 9.69 -11.53
N GLN A 60 -12.88 10.40 -10.90
CA GLN A 60 -13.86 11.23 -11.61
C GLN A 60 -13.21 12.39 -12.38
N GLU A 61 -12.21 13.06 -11.80
CA GLU A 61 -11.43 14.09 -12.51
C GLU A 61 -10.70 13.52 -13.73
N ILE A 62 -10.09 12.33 -13.59
CA ILE A 62 -9.44 11.64 -14.71
C ILE A 62 -10.47 11.28 -15.78
N ASN A 63 -11.63 10.77 -15.38
CA ASN A 63 -12.72 10.42 -16.29
C ASN A 63 -13.21 11.64 -17.10
N ALA A 64 -13.38 12.79 -16.42
CA ALA A 64 -13.76 14.02 -17.07
C ALA A 64 -12.77 14.51 -18.16
N LYS A 65 -11.51 14.05 -18.09
CA LYS A 65 -10.48 14.32 -19.11
C LYS A 65 -10.56 13.34 -20.28
N LYS A 66 -11.38 12.27 -20.18
CA LYS A 66 -11.58 11.24 -21.21
C LYS A 66 -10.25 10.70 -21.73
N VAL A 67 -9.35 10.36 -20.80
CA VAL A 67 -8.02 9.86 -21.15
C VAL A 67 -8.11 8.55 -21.91
N LYS A 68 -7.09 8.27 -22.73
CA LYS A 68 -7.04 7.05 -23.55
C LYS A 68 -5.71 6.34 -23.37
N ASN A 69 -5.73 5.01 -23.50
CA ASN A 69 -4.54 4.17 -23.48
C ASN A 69 -3.72 4.38 -22.21
N LYS A 70 -4.37 4.34 -21.03
CA LYS A 70 -3.72 4.49 -19.74
C LYS A 70 -3.86 3.23 -18.89
N HIS A 71 -2.86 2.99 -18.06
CA HIS A 71 -2.89 2.00 -16.99
C HIS A 71 -2.88 2.74 -15.66
N ILE A 72 -4.03 2.80 -15.01
CA ILE A 72 -4.19 3.46 -13.71
C ILE A 72 -4.01 2.40 -12.63
N VAL A 73 -3.12 2.67 -11.68
CA VAL A 73 -2.73 1.75 -10.62
C VAL A 73 -2.95 2.43 -9.28
N ILE A 74 -3.85 1.89 -8.47
CA ILE A 74 -4.11 2.41 -7.12
C ILE A 74 -3.18 1.74 -6.12
N GLY A 75 -2.39 2.54 -5.39
CA GLY A 75 -1.41 2.07 -4.41
C GLY A 75 -1.82 2.27 -2.95
N CYS A 76 -2.89 3.03 -2.68
CA CYS A 76 -3.44 3.21 -1.34
C CYS A 76 -4.36 2.05 -0.92
N THR A 77 -4.67 1.93 0.38
CA THR A 77 -5.51 0.84 0.89
C THR A 77 -6.95 0.99 0.42
N LEU A 78 -7.49 -0.08 -0.18
CA LEU A 78 -8.88 -0.15 -0.64
C LEU A 78 -9.67 -1.18 0.17
N MET A 79 -10.98 -0.95 0.31
CA MET A 79 -11.91 -1.96 0.81
C MET A 79 -12.24 -2.96 -0.31
N PRO A 80 -12.57 -4.22 0.03
CA PRO A 80 -12.93 -5.24 -0.95
C PRO A 80 -14.04 -4.77 -1.89
N LYS A 81 -13.89 -5.11 -3.19
CA LYS A 81 -14.79 -4.79 -4.31
C LYS A 81 -14.70 -3.34 -4.82
N TYR A 82 -13.80 -2.51 -4.28
CA TYR A 82 -13.71 -1.13 -4.74
C TYR A 82 -13.32 -1.04 -6.22
N ILE A 83 -12.33 -1.81 -6.67
CA ILE A 83 -11.90 -1.80 -8.08
C ILE A 83 -13.05 -2.17 -9.00
N ASP A 84 -13.70 -3.31 -8.75
CA ASP A 84 -14.66 -3.91 -9.68
C ASP A 84 -16.06 -3.32 -9.58
N GLU A 85 -16.50 -2.85 -8.41
CA GLU A 85 -17.86 -2.34 -8.21
C GLU A 85 -17.95 -0.80 -8.18
N VAL A 86 -16.82 -0.10 -8.04
CA VAL A 86 -16.79 1.37 -7.97
C VAL A 86 -15.79 1.95 -8.96
N GLY A 87 -14.52 1.61 -8.84
CA GLY A 87 -13.43 2.27 -9.54
C GLY A 87 -13.55 2.21 -11.07
N ILE A 88 -13.91 1.04 -11.62
CA ILE A 88 -14.08 0.84 -13.06
C ILE A 88 -15.18 1.76 -13.60
N PHE A 89 -16.31 1.89 -12.89
CA PHE A 89 -17.43 2.73 -13.34
C PHE A 89 -17.09 4.23 -13.28
N LEU A 90 -16.17 4.62 -12.39
CA LEU A 90 -15.71 6.01 -12.35
C LEU A 90 -14.79 6.38 -13.52
N LEU A 91 -14.41 5.45 -14.38
CA LEU A 91 -13.56 5.64 -15.56
C LEU A 91 -14.26 5.25 -16.87
N GLU A 92 -15.58 5.17 -16.88
CA GLU A 92 -16.38 4.64 -18.01
C GLU A 92 -16.18 5.42 -19.33
N ASP A 93 -15.86 6.71 -19.27
CA ASP A 93 -15.58 7.54 -20.43
C ASP A 93 -14.11 7.44 -20.93
N CYS A 94 -13.25 6.69 -20.22
CA CYS A 94 -11.84 6.54 -20.57
C CYS A 94 -11.65 5.34 -21.51
N GLU A 95 -11.28 5.62 -22.76
CA GLU A 95 -11.10 4.59 -23.77
C GLU A 95 -9.79 3.81 -23.59
N ASN A 96 -9.85 2.47 -23.72
CA ASN A 96 -8.68 1.58 -23.60
C ASN A 96 -7.84 1.88 -22.34
N THR A 97 -8.52 2.08 -21.22
CA THR A 97 -7.90 2.41 -19.93
C THR A 97 -8.18 1.30 -18.92
N THR A 98 -7.15 0.83 -18.23
CA THR A 98 -7.27 -0.22 -17.22
C THR A 98 -7.14 0.36 -15.83
N LEU A 99 -7.81 -0.27 -14.86
CA LEU A 99 -7.66 0.02 -13.44
C LEU A 99 -7.12 -1.22 -12.74
N SER A 100 -6.05 -1.05 -11.96
CA SER A 100 -5.37 -2.12 -11.24
C SER A 100 -5.02 -1.68 -9.83
N TYR A 101 -4.71 -2.64 -8.97
CA TYR A 101 -4.38 -2.46 -7.57
C TYR A 101 -2.94 -2.93 -7.29
N ASN A 102 -2.12 -2.07 -6.70
CA ASN A 102 -0.78 -2.42 -6.28
C ASN A 102 -0.47 -1.70 -4.95
N PRO A 103 -1.04 -2.20 -3.84
CA PRO A 103 -0.87 -1.57 -2.53
C PRO A 103 0.56 -1.68 -2.03
N GLU A 104 0.98 -0.66 -1.29
CA GLU A 104 2.26 -0.66 -0.58
C GLU A 104 2.16 -1.39 0.77
N PHE A 105 3.29 -1.91 1.26
CA PHE A 105 3.45 -2.56 2.56
C PHE A 105 4.62 -1.95 3.34
N VAL A 106 4.72 -0.62 3.29
CA VAL A 106 5.83 0.10 3.91
C VAL A 106 5.48 0.56 5.32
N ALA A 107 6.48 0.59 6.20
CA ALA A 107 6.37 1.15 7.53
C ALA A 107 6.80 2.63 7.50
N GLN A 108 6.13 3.49 8.27
CA GLN A 108 6.54 4.88 8.44
C GLN A 108 7.95 4.95 9.05
N GLY A 109 8.82 5.78 8.44
CA GLY A 109 10.22 5.90 8.84
C GLY A 109 11.17 4.89 8.19
N ASP A 110 10.65 3.95 7.38
CA ASP A 110 11.42 2.95 6.62
C ASP A 110 10.84 2.73 5.21
N ILE A 111 10.25 3.79 4.64
CA ILE A 111 9.51 3.73 3.37
C ILE A 111 10.43 3.35 2.21
N ILE A 112 11.59 3.99 2.11
CA ILE A 112 12.54 3.74 1.02
C ILE A 112 13.03 2.30 1.03
N ASN A 113 13.44 1.80 2.20
CA ASN A 113 13.85 0.41 2.34
C ASN A 113 12.70 -0.56 2.02
N GLY A 114 11.48 -0.25 2.46
CA GLY A 114 10.29 -1.04 2.15
C GLY A 114 10.00 -1.16 0.65
N PHE A 115 10.28 -0.11 -0.15
CA PHE A 115 10.17 -0.17 -1.60
C PHE A 115 11.35 -0.88 -2.28
N LEU A 116 12.57 -0.75 -1.73
CA LEU A 116 13.75 -1.39 -2.30
C LEU A 116 13.88 -2.87 -1.92
N ASN A 117 13.36 -3.26 -0.76
CA ASN A 117 13.46 -4.61 -0.22
C ASN A 117 12.11 -5.15 0.27
N PRO A 118 11.05 -5.14 -0.56
CA PRO A 118 9.75 -5.66 -0.16
C PRO A 118 9.81 -7.17 0.08
N ASP A 119 9.13 -7.68 1.10
CA ASP A 119 8.92 -9.13 1.27
C ASP A 119 8.03 -9.68 0.14
N MET A 120 7.06 -8.86 -0.32
CA MET A 120 6.08 -9.21 -1.33
C MET A 120 5.70 -8.00 -2.18
N VAL A 121 5.48 -8.23 -3.47
CA VAL A 121 4.82 -7.28 -4.39
C VAL A 121 3.46 -7.85 -4.76
N LEU A 122 2.40 -7.19 -4.28
CA LEU A 122 1.01 -7.59 -4.52
C LEU A 122 0.43 -6.81 -5.70
N ILE A 123 -0.08 -7.51 -6.70
CA ILE A 123 -0.66 -6.93 -7.92
C ILE A 123 -2.04 -7.52 -8.15
N GLY A 124 -3.07 -6.70 -8.03
CA GLY A 124 -4.46 -7.03 -8.36
C GLY A 124 -4.82 -6.46 -9.73
N THR A 125 -5.01 -7.31 -10.73
CA THR A 125 -5.31 -6.85 -12.08
C THR A 125 -6.05 -7.91 -12.89
N HIS A 126 -6.93 -7.46 -13.81
CA HIS A 126 -7.53 -8.31 -14.84
C HIS A 126 -6.70 -8.35 -16.13
N SER A 127 -5.67 -7.49 -16.24
CA SER A 127 -4.80 -7.40 -17.42
C SER A 127 -3.47 -8.08 -17.19
N VAL A 128 -3.21 -9.15 -17.95
CA VAL A 128 -1.91 -9.84 -17.94
C VAL A 128 -0.79 -8.86 -18.32
N GLU A 129 -1.04 -7.99 -19.30
CA GLU A 129 -0.08 -6.97 -19.75
C GLU A 129 0.33 -6.05 -18.59
N VAL A 130 -0.64 -5.50 -17.84
CA VAL A 130 -0.37 -4.63 -16.70
C VAL A 130 0.38 -5.38 -15.60
N GLY A 131 0.02 -6.62 -15.34
CA GLY A 131 0.76 -7.48 -14.41
C GLY A 131 2.24 -7.59 -14.77
N CYS A 132 2.55 -7.86 -16.05
CA CYS A 132 3.92 -7.91 -16.55
C CYS A 132 4.63 -6.55 -16.47
N ILE A 133 3.94 -5.47 -16.82
CA ILE A 133 4.50 -4.11 -16.75
C ILE A 133 4.91 -3.78 -15.31
N LEU A 134 4.01 -4.00 -14.33
CA LEU A 134 4.30 -3.73 -12.93
C LEU A 134 5.45 -4.58 -12.40
N GLN A 135 5.47 -5.89 -12.70
CA GLN A 135 6.61 -6.74 -12.34
C GLN A 135 7.93 -6.22 -12.91
N ASN A 136 7.93 -5.78 -14.18
CA ASN A 136 9.12 -5.23 -14.81
C ASN A 136 9.57 -3.90 -14.18
N ILE A 137 8.64 -3.07 -13.68
CA ILE A 137 8.97 -1.87 -12.92
C ILE A 137 9.67 -2.26 -11.62
N TYR A 138 9.07 -3.17 -10.84
CA TYR A 138 9.65 -3.62 -9.58
C TYR A 138 11.02 -4.28 -9.78
N ASN A 139 11.20 -5.14 -10.78
CA ASN A 139 12.49 -5.78 -11.09
C ASN A 139 13.63 -4.79 -11.36
N LYS A 140 13.32 -3.52 -11.69
CA LYS A 140 14.32 -2.46 -11.89
C LYS A 140 14.65 -1.69 -10.62
N ILE A 141 13.80 -1.75 -9.60
CA ILE A 141 13.91 -0.94 -8.39
C ILE A 141 14.32 -1.78 -7.17
N VAL A 142 13.80 -3.01 -7.05
CA VAL A 142 14.06 -3.84 -5.87
C VAL A 142 15.51 -4.34 -5.86
N THR A 143 16.07 -4.44 -4.66
CA THR A 143 17.43 -4.94 -4.41
C THR A 143 17.47 -6.35 -3.83
N ASN A 144 16.29 -6.90 -3.51
CA ASN A 144 16.08 -8.28 -3.06
C ASN A 144 15.27 -9.08 -4.10
N THR A 145 14.85 -10.28 -3.72
CA THR A 145 13.96 -11.14 -4.54
C THR A 145 12.62 -11.30 -3.83
N PRO A 146 11.67 -10.39 -4.05
CA PRO A 146 10.36 -10.45 -3.40
C PRO A 146 9.49 -11.56 -3.98
N ALA A 147 8.50 -12.02 -3.20
CA ALA A 147 7.42 -12.83 -3.74
C ALA A 147 6.50 -11.96 -4.61
N TYR A 148 6.34 -12.28 -5.89
CA TYR A 148 5.35 -11.64 -6.75
C TYR A 148 4.01 -12.35 -6.65
N CYS A 149 3.00 -11.67 -6.11
CA CYS A 149 1.64 -12.17 -5.94
C CYS A 149 0.71 -11.43 -6.91
N VAL A 150 0.50 -12.02 -8.10
CA VAL A 150 -0.40 -11.46 -9.13
C VAL A 150 -1.72 -12.22 -9.07
N MET A 151 -2.82 -11.50 -8.91
CA MET A 151 -4.15 -12.09 -8.71
C MET A 151 -5.25 -11.13 -9.21
N CYS A 152 -6.52 -11.51 -9.11
CA CYS A 152 -7.61 -10.60 -9.42
C CYS A 152 -7.68 -9.45 -8.38
N PRO A 153 -8.27 -8.28 -8.72
CA PRO A 153 -8.33 -7.13 -7.82
C PRO A 153 -8.96 -7.46 -6.47
N LEU A 154 -10.08 -8.17 -6.45
CA LEU A 154 -10.78 -8.53 -5.22
C LEU A 154 -9.89 -9.34 -4.26
N ASP A 155 -9.16 -10.32 -4.77
CA ASP A 155 -8.27 -11.14 -3.94
C ASP A 155 -7.12 -10.29 -3.37
N ALA A 156 -6.60 -9.36 -4.15
CA ALA A 156 -5.55 -8.43 -3.70
C ALA A 156 -6.05 -7.44 -2.65
N GLU A 157 -7.27 -6.90 -2.80
CA GLU A 157 -7.92 -6.05 -1.81
C GLU A 157 -8.08 -6.77 -0.46
N ILE A 158 -8.60 -8.01 -0.49
CA ILE A 158 -8.75 -8.85 0.71
C ILE A 158 -7.38 -9.18 1.31
N THR A 159 -6.38 -9.52 0.49
CA THR A 159 -5.02 -9.82 0.94
C THR A 159 -4.42 -8.64 1.71
N LYS A 160 -4.51 -7.42 1.17
CA LYS A 160 -3.99 -6.22 1.82
C LYS A 160 -4.63 -5.99 3.20
N ILE A 161 -5.95 -6.05 3.28
CA ILE A 161 -6.68 -5.82 4.53
C ILE A 161 -6.40 -6.94 5.55
N THR A 162 -6.29 -8.19 5.09
CA THR A 162 -5.98 -9.33 5.95
C THR A 162 -4.62 -9.17 6.61
N ILE A 163 -3.60 -8.73 5.88
CA ILE A 163 -2.27 -8.48 6.44
C ILE A 163 -2.34 -7.38 7.51
N ASN A 164 -3.00 -6.26 7.22
CA ASN A 164 -3.17 -5.18 8.18
C ASN A 164 -3.90 -5.66 9.45
N GLY A 165 -5.01 -6.40 9.28
CA GLY A 165 -5.79 -6.95 10.39
C GLY A 165 -5.00 -7.97 11.22
N TYR A 166 -4.18 -8.80 10.58
CA TYR A 166 -3.34 -9.76 11.30
C TYR A 166 -2.24 -9.08 12.12
N ILE A 167 -1.59 -8.05 11.56
CA ILE A 167 -0.61 -7.24 12.28
C ILE A 167 -1.23 -6.60 13.52
N THR A 168 -2.41 -5.98 13.37
CA THR A 168 -3.18 -5.40 14.49
C THR A 168 -3.52 -6.46 15.54
N THR A 169 -3.92 -7.65 15.11
CA THR A 169 -4.22 -8.77 16.03
C THR A 169 -2.98 -9.21 16.81
N LYS A 170 -1.81 -9.27 16.16
CA LYS A 170 -0.53 -9.60 16.85
C LYS A 170 -0.20 -8.57 17.94
N ILE A 171 -0.35 -7.28 17.64
CA ILE A 171 -0.09 -6.21 18.60
C ILE A 171 -1.09 -6.27 19.76
N SER A 172 -2.38 -6.46 19.46
CA SER A 172 -3.42 -6.58 20.48
C SER A 172 -3.19 -7.79 21.39
N PHE A 173 -2.78 -8.93 20.82
CA PHE A 173 -2.42 -10.11 21.61
C PHE A 173 -1.19 -9.85 22.49
N ALA A 174 -0.16 -9.17 21.97
CA ALA A 174 1.01 -8.80 22.76
C ALA A 174 0.66 -7.84 23.91
N ASN A 175 -0.28 -6.89 23.70
CA ASN A 175 -0.81 -6.03 24.75
C ASN A 175 -1.51 -6.86 25.84
N MET A 176 -2.41 -7.77 25.47
CA MET A 176 -3.11 -8.65 26.42
C MET A 176 -2.14 -9.47 27.27
N ILE A 177 -1.10 -10.05 26.66
CA ILE A 177 -0.09 -10.81 27.42
C ILE A 177 0.75 -9.90 28.32
N SER A 178 1.00 -8.66 27.90
CA SER A 178 1.69 -7.67 28.75
C SER A 178 0.88 -7.35 30.01
N ASP A 179 -0.43 -7.17 29.88
CA ASP A 179 -1.33 -6.92 31.02
C ASP A 179 -1.31 -8.10 32.01
N VAL A 180 -1.36 -9.35 31.50
CA VAL A 180 -1.23 -10.56 32.32
C VAL A 180 0.11 -10.59 33.05
N CYS A 181 1.23 -10.28 32.37
CA CYS A 181 2.55 -10.24 33.00
C CYS A 181 2.60 -9.21 34.13
N ASP A 182 2.07 -8.03 33.88
CA ASP A 182 2.05 -6.94 34.90
C ASP A 182 1.21 -7.36 36.12
N GLU A 183 0.10 -8.08 35.94
CA GLU A 183 -0.76 -8.56 37.02
C GLU A 183 -0.09 -9.61 37.91
N VAL A 184 0.70 -10.52 37.32
CA VAL A 184 1.36 -11.62 38.03
C VAL A 184 2.82 -11.33 38.43
N GLY A 185 3.35 -10.14 38.05
CA GLY A 185 4.74 -9.73 38.35
C GLY A 185 5.79 -10.41 37.46
N ALA A 186 5.42 -10.85 36.24
CA ALA A 186 6.36 -11.41 35.26
C ALA A 186 6.97 -10.30 34.38
N ASP A 187 8.16 -10.56 33.82
CA ASP A 187 8.79 -9.66 32.85
C ASP A 187 8.20 -9.90 31.44
N LYS A 188 7.34 -8.97 31.02
CA LYS A 188 6.68 -9.02 29.68
C LYS A 188 7.67 -9.03 28.53
N SER A 189 8.83 -8.38 28.65
CA SER A 189 9.84 -8.34 27.59
C SER A 189 10.47 -9.72 27.40
N VAL A 190 10.76 -10.41 28.50
CA VAL A 190 11.30 -11.77 28.48
C VAL A 190 10.25 -12.74 27.90
N VAL A 191 9.01 -12.68 28.38
CA VAL A 191 7.92 -13.56 27.93
C VAL A 191 7.65 -13.38 26.45
N LEU A 192 7.42 -12.15 25.98
CA LEU A 192 7.09 -11.88 24.58
C LEU A 192 8.26 -12.18 23.63
N SER A 193 9.52 -11.94 24.08
CA SER A 193 10.69 -12.32 23.30
C SER A 193 10.79 -13.83 23.13
N ALA A 194 10.56 -14.60 24.20
CA ALA A 194 10.58 -16.05 24.18
C ALA A 194 9.47 -16.61 23.27
N VAL A 195 8.23 -16.10 23.39
CA VAL A 195 7.11 -16.50 22.52
C VAL A 195 7.38 -16.14 21.05
N GLY A 196 7.91 -14.94 20.80
CA GLY A 196 8.26 -14.49 19.44
C GLY A 196 9.42 -15.27 18.80
N SER A 197 10.23 -15.97 19.59
CA SER A 197 11.33 -16.81 19.07
C SER A 197 10.82 -18.11 18.41
N ASP A 198 9.57 -18.52 18.68
CA ASP A 198 8.94 -19.63 17.95
C ASP A 198 8.69 -19.20 16.49
N SER A 199 9.24 -19.97 15.55
CA SER A 199 9.16 -19.67 14.11
C SER A 199 7.73 -19.61 13.58
N ARG A 200 6.77 -20.26 14.24
CA ARG A 200 5.33 -20.21 13.89
C ARG A 200 4.70 -18.86 14.25
N ILE A 201 5.30 -18.09 15.16
CA ILE A 201 4.81 -16.80 15.66
C ILE A 201 5.62 -15.65 15.08
N GLY A 202 6.94 -15.68 15.29
CA GLY A 202 7.88 -14.65 14.83
C GLY A 202 7.82 -13.36 15.66
N THR A 203 8.92 -12.61 15.67
CA THR A 203 9.10 -11.40 16.48
C THR A 203 8.53 -10.13 15.85
N LYS A 204 8.32 -10.10 14.50
CA LYS A 204 7.81 -8.91 13.81
C LYS A 204 6.41 -8.55 14.32
N TYR A 205 6.20 -7.30 14.73
CA TYR A 205 4.94 -6.77 15.30
C TYR A 205 4.44 -7.48 16.56
N PHE A 206 5.28 -8.29 17.23
CA PHE A 206 4.93 -8.99 18.46
C PHE A 206 5.49 -8.24 19.67
N LYS A 207 5.07 -6.97 19.82
CA LYS A 207 5.45 -6.07 20.89
C LYS A 207 4.22 -5.25 21.31
N PRO A 208 4.13 -4.87 22.61
CA PRO A 208 3.08 -3.96 23.05
C PRO A 208 3.18 -2.61 22.35
N GLY A 209 2.04 -2.05 21.98
CA GLY A 209 1.99 -0.77 21.28
C GLY A 209 0.59 -0.37 20.83
N HIS A 210 0.51 0.73 20.10
CA HIS A 210 -0.71 1.12 19.40
C HIS A 210 -0.78 0.42 18.05
N SER A 211 -1.96 -0.08 17.73
CA SER A 211 -2.31 -0.72 16.46
C SER A 211 -3.00 0.26 15.53
#